data_751d8af7abd6b1f4bd3612fdf8f385e8
#
_entry.id   751d8af7abd6b1f4bd3612fdf8f385e8
#
_cell.length_a   1.000
_cell.length_b   1.000
_cell.length_c   1.000
_cell.angle_alpha   90.00
_cell.angle_beta   90.00
_cell.angle_gamma   90.00
#
_symmetry.space_group_name_H-M   'P 1'
#
loop_
_entity.id
_entity.type
_entity.pdbx_description
1 polymer ?
#
loop_
_entity_poly.entity_id
_entity_poly.type
_entity_poly.pdbx_seq_one_letter_code
_entity_poly.pdbx_strand_id
1 'polypeptide(L)'
;GDMVNLIVSSEYNKTNSSDLVATLENDISQAADLIEEINEKSLALDKIESKQKILSLNASIEAARAGEFGRGFAVVASEFGKLAVNSGEINRSIKSSLKTLTAVIDEMEESSQK
;
A
#
# COMPACT_ATOMS: atom_id res chain seq x y z
N GLY A 1 24.53 -29.00 -33.83
CA GLY A 1 23.34 -29.08 -34.66
C GLY A 1 22.05 -28.84 -33.85
N ASP A 2 20.96 -28.82 -34.53
CA ASP A 2 19.68 -28.47 -33.93
C ASP A 2 19.23 -29.45 -32.83
N MET A 3 19.56 -30.74 -32.96
CA MET A 3 19.24 -31.75 -31.97
C MET A 3 19.99 -31.52 -30.65
N VAL A 4 21.25 -31.13 -30.75
CA VAL A 4 22.07 -30.83 -29.54
C VAL A 4 21.51 -29.60 -28.84
N ASN A 5 21.11 -28.57 -29.58
CA ASN A 5 20.53 -27.36 -29.04
C ASN A 5 19.19 -27.66 -28.37
N LEU A 6 18.39 -28.53 -28.93
CA LEU A 6 17.10 -28.95 -28.34
C LEU A 6 17.30 -29.72 -27.02
N ILE A 7 18.29 -30.61 -26.95
CA ILE A 7 18.60 -31.36 -25.74
C ILE A 7 19.13 -30.44 -24.65
N VAL A 8 20.07 -29.55 -24.99
CA VAL A 8 20.62 -28.56 -24.05
C VAL A 8 19.51 -27.62 -23.54
N SER A 9 18.64 -27.14 -24.42
CA SER A 9 17.51 -26.29 -24.05
C SER A 9 16.52 -27.02 -23.15
N SER A 10 16.27 -28.30 -23.42
CA SER A 10 15.37 -29.12 -22.59
C SER A 10 15.92 -29.31 -21.18
N GLU A 11 17.20 -29.61 -21.03
CA GLU A 11 17.86 -29.76 -19.73
C GLU A 11 17.92 -28.43 -18.99
N TYR A 12 18.26 -27.35 -19.70
CA TYR A 12 18.27 -26.01 -19.18
C TYR A 12 16.89 -25.61 -18.65
N ASN A 13 15.83 -25.89 -19.41
CA ASN A 13 14.46 -25.59 -19.02
C ASN A 13 14.03 -26.40 -17.79
N LYS A 14 14.44 -27.65 -17.66
CA LYS A 14 14.15 -28.49 -16.48
C LYS A 14 14.81 -27.92 -15.23
N THR A 15 16.07 -27.57 -15.31
CA THR A 15 16.83 -26.96 -14.22
C THR A 15 16.22 -25.61 -13.87
N ASN A 16 15.93 -24.79 -14.89
CA ASN A 16 15.30 -23.50 -14.70
C ASN A 16 13.89 -23.58 -14.14
N SER A 17 13.13 -24.64 -14.43
CA SER A 17 11.78 -24.80 -13.86
C SER A 17 11.82 -24.96 -12.36
N SER A 18 12.77 -25.74 -11.85
CA SER A 18 12.98 -25.91 -10.40
C SER A 18 13.46 -24.62 -9.76
N ASP A 19 14.45 -23.96 -10.38
CA ASP A 19 14.98 -22.68 -9.91
C ASP A 19 13.93 -21.60 -10.00
N LEU A 20 13.10 -21.62 -11.05
CA LEU A 20 12.01 -20.66 -11.25
C LEU A 20 10.96 -20.81 -10.14
N VAL A 21 10.57 -22.03 -9.81
CA VAL A 21 9.61 -22.30 -8.72
C VAL A 21 10.16 -21.76 -7.40
N ALA A 22 11.42 -22.06 -7.08
CA ALA A 22 12.06 -21.57 -5.86
C ALA A 22 12.13 -20.04 -5.83
N THR A 23 12.45 -19.42 -6.96
CA THR A 23 12.49 -17.95 -7.11
C THR A 23 11.10 -17.36 -6.90
N LEU A 24 10.07 -17.97 -7.52
CA LEU A 24 8.69 -17.50 -7.38
C LEU A 24 8.20 -17.62 -5.93
N GLU A 25 8.51 -18.73 -5.26
CA GLU A 25 8.15 -18.90 -3.84
C GLU A 25 8.80 -17.83 -2.97
N ASN A 26 10.07 -17.54 -3.22
CA ASN A 26 10.79 -16.48 -2.50
C ASN A 26 10.20 -15.11 -2.80
N ASP A 27 9.88 -14.81 -4.05
CA ASP A 27 9.30 -13.53 -4.47
C ASP A 27 7.90 -13.37 -3.87
N ILE A 28 7.11 -14.42 -3.83
CA ILE A 28 5.78 -14.41 -3.20
C ILE A 28 5.90 -14.10 -1.70
N SER A 29 6.87 -14.73 -1.02
CA SER A 29 7.12 -14.48 0.40
C SER A 29 7.54 -13.04 0.66
N GLN A 30 8.42 -12.49 -0.17
CA GLN A 30 8.83 -11.09 -0.08
C GLN A 30 7.66 -10.14 -0.33
N ALA A 31 6.83 -10.46 -1.32
CA ALA A 31 5.65 -9.66 -1.62
C ALA A 31 4.66 -9.66 -0.45
N ALA A 32 4.46 -10.81 0.19
CA ALA A 32 3.60 -10.93 1.37
C ALA A 32 4.12 -10.06 2.53
N ASP A 33 5.43 -10.06 2.76
CA ASP A 33 6.06 -9.24 3.79
C ASP A 33 5.88 -7.74 3.50
N LEU A 34 6.04 -7.34 2.24
CA LEU A 34 5.86 -5.95 1.82
C LEU A 34 4.40 -5.50 1.98
N ILE A 35 3.45 -6.37 1.67
CA ILE A 35 2.02 -6.09 1.85
C ILE A 35 1.73 -5.83 3.34
N GLU A 36 2.28 -6.65 4.23
CA GLU A 36 2.12 -6.49 5.66
C GLU A 36 2.72 -5.15 6.13
N GLU A 37 3.91 -4.81 5.63
CA GLU A 37 4.57 -3.54 5.92
C GLU A 37 3.74 -2.35 5.45
N ILE A 38 3.19 -2.40 4.23
CA ILE A 38 2.33 -1.34 3.69
C ILE A 38 1.03 -1.23 4.50
N ASN A 39 0.48 -2.36 4.95
CA ASN A 39 -0.70 -2.36 5.81
C ASN A 39 -0.44 -1.62 7.13
N GLU A 40 0.72 -1.85 7.75
CA GLU A 40 1.12 -1.14 8.96
C GLU A 40 1.24 0.38 8.72
N LYS A 41 1.83 0.76 7.58
CA LYS A 41 1.94 2.17 7.18
C LYS A 41 0.57 2.80 6.94
N SER A 42 -0.34 2.04 6.35
CA SER A 42 -1.73 2.49 6.14
C SER A 42 -2.44 2.74 7.47
N LEU A 43 -2.24 1.88 8.46
CA LEU A 43 -2.79 2.07 9.81
C LEU A 43 -2.18 3.29 10.49
N ALA A 44 -0.90 3.57 10.28
CA ALA A 44 -0.26 4.78 10.77
C ALA A 44 -0.86 6.04 10.12
N LEU A 45 -1.19 5.98 8.83
CA LEU A 45 -1.86 7.07 8.12
C LEU A 45 -3.26 7.35 8.68
N ASP A 46 -3.99 6.31 9.12
CA ASP A 46 -5.28 6.49 9.81
C ASP A 46 -5.15 7.36 11.05
N LYS A 47 -4.10 7.12 11.83
CA LYS A 47 -3.82 7.90 13.05
C LYS A 47 -3.47 9.34 12.72
N ILE A 48 -2.67 9.55 11.69
CA ILE A 48 -2.30 10.89 11.21
C ILE A 48 -3.54 11.65 10.73
N GLU A 49 -4.41 11.00 9.95
CA GLU A 49 -5.67 11.59 9.49
C GLU A 49 -6.52 12.05 10.67
N SER A 50 -6.69 11.19 11.67
CA SER A 50 -7.49 11.52 12.87
C SER A 50 -6.91 12.72 13.60
N LYS A 51 -5.58 12.78 13.76
CA LYS A 51 -4.91 13.91 14.41
C LYS A 51 -5.05 15.19 13.57
N GLN A 52 -4.95 15.10 12.26
CA GLN A 52 -5.15 16.23 11.36
C GLN A 52 -6.55 16.81 11.46
N LYS A 53 -7.57 15.96 11.56
CA LYS A 53 -8.97 16.39 11.73
C LYS A 53 -9.15 17.13 13.05
N ILE A 54 -8.61 16.61 14.14
CA ILE A 54 -8.69 17.24 15.46
C ILE A 54 -7.94 18.57 15.44
N LEU A 55 -6.75 18.61 14.86
CA LEU A 55 -5.93 19.80 14.77
C LEU A 55 -6.64 20.88 13.93
N SER A 56 -7.25 20.51 12.81
CA SER A 56 -8.05 21.40 11.97
C SER A 56 -9.22 22.00 12.76
N LEU A 57 -9.93 21.14 13.51
CA LEU A 57 -11.06 21.58 14.33
C LEU A 57 -10.59 22.56 15.41
N ASN A 58 -9.53 22.23 16.13
CA ASN A 58 -8.98 23.08 17.18
C ASN A 58 -8.49 24.41 16.62
N ALA A 59 -7.83 24.39 15.46
CA ALA A 59 -7.38 25.60 14.78
C ALA A 59 -8.57 26.48 14.34
N SER A 60 -9.66 25.86 13.86
CA SER A 60 -10.88 26.58 13.49
C SER A 60 -11.55 27.22 14.70
N ILE A 61 -11.59 26.53 15.84
CA ILE A 61 -12.13 27.07 17.07
C ILE A 61 -11.31 28.27 17.55
N GLU A 62 -9.98 28.15 17.52
CA GLU A 62 -9.08 29.23 17.94
C GLU A 62 -9.16 30.43 17.00
N ALA A 63 -9.29 30.17 15.70
CA ALA A 63 -9.49 31.23 14.71
C ALA A 63 -10.81 31.98 14.97
N ALA A 64 -11.89 31.27 15.30
CA ALA A 64 -13.17 31.87 15.64
C ALA A 64 -13.08 32.73 16.89
N ARG A 65 -12.32 32.30 17.89
CA ARG A 65 -12.07 33.08 19.12
C ARG A 65 -11.37 34.40 18.85
N ALA A 66 -10.49 34.42 17.88
CA ALA A 66 -9.74 35.63 17.50
C ALA A 66 -10.59 36.62 16.69
N GLY A 67 -11.81 36.24 16.32
CA GLY A 67 -12.72 37.12 15.56
C GLY A 67 -12.15 37.47 14.19
N GLU A 68 -12.14 38.76 13.86
CA GLU A 68 -11.64 39.23 12.56
C GLU A 68 -10.16 38.92 12.34
N PHE A 69 -9.37 38.94 13.40
CA PHE A 69 -7.95 38.61 13.34
C PHE A 69 -7.70 37.15 12.96
N GLY A 70 -8.68 36.27 13.19
CA GLY A 70 -8.57 34.84 12.91
C GLY A 70 -9.06 34.41 11.52
N ARG A 71 -9.61 35.34 10.71
CA ARG A 71 -10.20 34.96 9.42
C ARG A 71 -9.26 34.22 8.48
N GLY A 72 -8.02 34.69 8.35
CA GLY A 72 -7.02 34.05 7.50
C GLY A 72 -6.68 32.64 8.01
N PHE A 73 -6.54 32.49 9.32
CA PHE A 73 -6.28 31.19 9.95
C PHE A 73 -7.47 30.25 9.82
N ALA A 74 -8.71 30.76 9.84
CA ALA A 74 -9.90 29.93 9.67
C ALA A 74 -9.93 29.29 8.27
N VAL A 75 -9.54 30.02 7.24
CA VAL A 75 -9.46 29.52 5.87
C VAL A 75 -8.42 28.41 5.77
N VAL A 76 -7.24 28.64 6.33
CA VAL A 76 -6.16 27.64 6.35
C VAL A 76 -6.57 26.39 7.12
N ALA A 77 -7.19 26.53 8.28
CA ALA A 77 -7.68 25.43 9.08
C ALA A 77 -8.73 24.59 8.32
N SER A 78 -9.64 25.25 7.62
CA SER A 78 -10.66 24.60 6.79
C SER A 78 -10.02 23.80 5.64
N GLU A 79 -9.04 24.36 4.96
CA GLU A 79 -8.31 23.69 3.88
C GLU A 79 -7.53 22.50 4.44
N PHE A 80 -6.94 22.62 5.61
CA PHE A 80 -6.23 21.53 6.29
C PHE A 80 -7.17 20.37 6.60
N GLY A 81 -8.40 20.68 7.02
CA GLY A 81 -9.45 19.66 7.25
C GLY A 81 -9.85 18.95 5.96
N LYS A 82 -9.96 19.65 4.85
CA LYS A 82 -10.24 19.07 3.53
C LYS A 82 -9.12 18.13 3.10
N LEU A 83 -7.86 18.53 3.33
CA LEU A 83 -6.70 17.69 3.03
C LEU A 83 -6.74 16.39 3.85
N ALA A 84 -7.15 16.46 5.11
CA ALA A 84 -7.28 15.28 5.95
C ALA A 84 -8.34 14.32 5.38
N VAL A 85 -9.47 14.83 4.93
CA VAL A 85 -10.53 14.03 4.28
C VAL A 85 -10.01 13.37 3.01
N ASN A 86 -9.32 14.12 2.17
CA ASN A 86 -8.73 13.59 0.92
C ASN A 86 -7.69 12.52 1.22
N SER A 87 -6.83 12.73 2.21
CA SER A 87 -5.84 11.74 2.64
C SER A 87 -6.51 10.45 3.11
N GLY A 88 -7.62 10.58 3.84
CA GLY A 88 -8.41 9.44 4.28
C GLY A 88 -9.02 8.65 3.13
N GLU A 89 -9.50 9.32 2.11
CA GLU A 89 -10.03 8.67 0.91
C GLU A 89 -8.94 7.91 0.16
N ILE A 90 -7.77 8.51 0.01
CA ILE A 90 -6.61 7.86 -0.62
C ILE A 90 -6.20 6.64 0.20
N ASN A 91 -6.16 6.77 1.52
CA ASN A 91 -5.78 5.65 2.38
C ASN A 91 -6.78 4.50 2.31
N ARG A 92 -8.07 4.78 2.20
CA ARG A 92 -9.09 3.74 1.98
C ARG A 92 -8.88 3.03 0.65
N SER A 93 -8.47 3.76 -0.38
CA SER A 93 -8.11 3.20 -1.69
C SER A 93 -6.88 2.29 -1.56
N ILE A 94 -5.88 2.70 -0.79
CA ILE A 94 -4.70 1.86 -0.50
C ILE A 94 -5.11 0.57 0.19
N LYS A 95 -5.98 0.63 1.19
CA LYS A 95 -6.48 -0.55 1.90
C LYS A 95 -7.22 -1.50 0.96
N SER A 96 -8.02 -0.96 0.06
CA SER A 96 -8.73 -1.74 -0.95
C SER A 96 -7.75 -2.45 -1.88
N SER A 97 -6.72 -1.75 -2.34
CA SER A 97 -5.66 -2.32 -3.18
C SER A 97 -4.89 -3.42 -2.45
N LEU A 98 -4.60 -3.22 -1.16
CA LEU A 98 -3.93 -4.22 -0.33
C LEU A 98 -4.77 -5.49 -0.19
N LYS A 99 -6.07 -5.34 -0.03
CA LYS A 99 -6.99 -6.47 0.07
C LYS A 99 -6.98 -7.30 -1.22
N THR A 100 -7.02 -6.64 -2.36
CA THR A 100 -6.95 -7.29 -3.68
C THR A 100 -5.59 -7.98 -3.85
N LEU A 101 -4.52 -7.29 -3.49
CA LEU A 101 -3.16 -7.82 -3.62
C LEU A 101 -2.94 -9.03 -2.71
N THR A 102 -3.47 -9.00 -1.49
CA THR A 102 -3.42 -10.16 -0.57
C THR A 102 -4.13 -11.37 -1.19
N ALA A 103 -5.28 -11.16 -1.81
CA ALA A 103 -6.01 -12.24 -2.49
C ALA A 103 -5.20 -12.82 -3.65
N VAL A 104 -4.52 -11.98 -4.43
CA VAL A 104 -3.66 -12.42 -5.54
C VAL A 104 -2.48 -13.24 -5.00
N ILE A 105 -1.83 -12.77 -3.95
CA ILE A 105 -0.69 -13.47 -3.34
C ILE A 105 -1.12 -14.82 -2.78
N ASP A 106 -2.28 -14.89 -2.12
CA ASP A 106 -2.82 -16.15 -1.59
C ASP A 106 -3.08 -17.15 -2.72
N GLU A 107 -3.63 -16.69 -3.85
CA GLU A 107 -3.81 -17.51 -5.05
C GLU A 107 -2.48 -18.01 -5.60
N MET A 108 -1.47 -17.16 -5.65
CA MET A 108 -0.14 -17.52 -6.14
C MET A 108 0.53 -18.56 -5.23
N GLU A 109 0.38 -18.42 -3.92
CA GLU A 109 0.88 -19.40 -2.95
C GLU A 109 0.22 -20.75 -3.15
N GLU A 110 -1.10 -20.76 -3.31
CA GLU A 110 -1.86 -21.99 -3.57
C GLU A 110 -1.43 -22.65 -4.87
N SER A 111 -1.26 -21.87 -5.93
CA SER A 111 -0.82 -22.37 -7.24
C SER A 111 0.61 -22.94 -7.18
N SER A 112 1.49 -22.30 -6.41
CA SER A 112 2.89 -22.74 -6.31
C SER A 112 3.03 -24.06 -5.53
N GLN A 113 2.07 -24.40 -4.68
CA GLN A 113 2.06 -25.65 -3.91
C GLN A 113 1.50 -26.85 -4.69
N LYS A 114 0.89 -26.60 -5.82
CA LYS A 114 0.38 -27.64 -6.73
C LYS A 114 1.46 -28.03 -7.74
#